data_5a09028c651dc2a746a7422f3afd17af
#
_entry.id   5a09028c651dc2a746a7422f3afd17af
#
_cell.length_a   1.000
_cell.length_b   1.000
_cell.length_c   1.000
_cell.angle_alpha   90.00
_cell.angle_beta   90.00
_cell.angle_gamma   90.00
#
_symmetry.space_group_name_H-M   'P 1'
#
loop_
_entity.id
_entity.type
_entity.pdbx_description
1 polymer ?
#
loop_
_entity_poly.entity_id
_entity_poly.type
_entity_poly.pdbx_seq_one_letter_code
_entity_poly.pdbx_strand_id
1 'polypeptide(L)'
;MRPILLTALLAFPLLTAAAKPQPELVQIAKEVQQARLHATITKLVGFGTRHTLSDRASPTRGIGAAERWTAAEFEAISKACGGCLTVAVPKQIFTGARVPNPTEIGAILAIQKGTTDPDRVIVISGHIDSRVTDVMNATADAPGANDDGSGTAAVIEAARVLSKHKFPATLVFAVLEGEEQGLYGGKVLAAYAKEHGWRVEADLNNDIVGNTHGMSGVHNDRQVRVFSEGTKAVETPQQANGRRYNGGEVDSPSRNLARFADGLAETYLKGLDVVMVYRTDRYGRGGDQVEMLNAGFPAIRVTEAAEHYDRQHQDLRTQNGRVYGDTIEGVDFPYLAKVTQLNVVMMAALARAPAPPEDVKIEGAVSPDTKVTWSASPGASGYRVHWRATTAPRWEHAKDTAATAETLKGVVIDDWFFGVSAISADGYESPVVFPGAAGSFSVVK
;
A
#
# COMPACT_ATOMS: atom_id res chain seq x y z
N MET A 1 -55.67 10.27 -34.62
CA MET A 1 -54.86 9.61 -33.57
C MET A 1 -53.79 8.78 -34.24
N ARG A 2 -52.56 9.21 -34.24
CA ARG A 2 -51.39 8.42 -34.72
C ARG A 2 -50.68 7.81 -33.49
N PRO A 3 -50.33 6.53 -33.49
CA PRO A 3 -49.60 5.94 -32.38
C PRO A 3 -48.13 6.42 -32.43
N ILE A 4 -47.65 6.94 -31.30
CA ILE A 4 -46.23 7.22 -31.05
C ILE A 4 -45.58 5.89 -30.70
N LEU A 5 -44.76 5.35 -31.59
CA LEU A 5 -43.88 4.23 -31.29
C LEU A 5 -42.71 4.77 -30.40
N LEU A 6 -42.74 4.41 -29.13
CA LEU A 6 -41.60 4.56 -28.24
C LEU A 6 -40.59 3.44 -28.56
N THR A 7 -39.51 3.80 -29.25
CA THR A 7 -38.35 2.89 -29.43
C THR A 7 -37.53 2.94 -28.15
N ALA A 8 -37.67 1.95 -27.28
CA ALA A 8 -36.78 1.76 -26.15
C ALA A 8 -35.39 1.36 -26.68
N LEU A 9 -34.41 2.23 -26.61
CA LEU A 9 -33.00 1.87 -26.76
C LEU A 9 -32.60 1.02 -25.55
N LEU A 10 -32.52 -0.30 -25.79
CA LEU A 10 -31.83 -1.21 -24.85
C LEU A 10 -30.34 -0.92 -24.93
N ALA A 11 -29.82 -0.15 -23.96
CA ALA A 11 -28.41 -0.06 -23.71
C ALA A 11 -27.95 -1.42 -23.16
N PHE A 12 -27.28 -2.22 -23.97
CA PHE A 12 -26.54 -3.39 -23.49
C PHE A 12 -25.38 -2.90 -22.65
N PRO A 13 -25.22 -3.34 -21.39
CA PRO A 13 -24.01 -3.10 -20.67
C PRO A 13 -22.88 -3.82 -21.43
N LEU A 14 -21.87 -3.08 -21.89
CA LEU A 14 -20.58 -3.63 -22.28
C LEU A 14 -19.96 -4.21 -21.00
N LEU A 15 -20.17 -5.51 -20.77
CA LEU A 15 -19.41 -6.25 -19.77
C LEU A 15 -17.94 -6.17 -20.20
N THR A 16 -17.14 -5.42 -19.45
CA THR A 16 -15.68 -5.50 -19.55
C THR A 16 -15.31 -6.95 -19.24
N ALA A 17 -14.77 -7.65 -20.23
CA ALA A 17 -14.22 -8.98 -19.99
C ALA A 17 -13.15 -8.84 -18.91
N ALA A 18 -13.29 -9.55 -17.80
CA ALA A 18 -12.29 -9.57 -16.74
C ALA A 18 -10.94 -9.91 -17.37
N ALA A 19 -9.92 -9.10 -17.11
CA ALA A 19 -8.57 -9.34 -17.63
C ALA A 19 -8.13 -10.74 -17.19
N LYS A 20 -7.56 -11.52 -18.12
CA LYS A 20 -7.07 -12.87 -17.79
C LYS A 20 -5.94 -12.73 -16.77
N PRO A 21 -5.96 -13.54 -15.68
CA PRO A 21 -4.89 -13.51 -14.70
C PRO A 21 -3.52 -13.74 -15.36
N GLN A 22 -2.54 -12.91 -15.01
CA GLN A 22 -1.16 -13.08 -15.44
C GLN A 22 -0.55 -14.31 -14.75
N PRO A 23 -0.02 -15.29 -15.49
CA PRO A 23 0.49 -16.54 -14.89
C PRO A 23 1.63 -16.29 -13.88
N GLU A 24 2.48 -15.28 -14.13
CA GLU A 24 3.57 -14.91 -13.23
C GLU A 24 3.02 -14.43 -11.86
N LEU A 25 2.01 -13.57 -11.84
CA LEU A 25 1.42 -13.09 -10.58
C LEU A 25 0.77 -14.23 -9.78
N VAL A 26 0.13 -15.18 -10.48
CA VAL A 26 -0.41 -16.40 -9.84
C VAL A 26 0.72 -17.22 -9.21
N GLN A 27 1.87 -17.33 -9.87
CA GLN A 27 3.02 -18.06 -9.35
C GLN A 27 3.65 -17.33 -8.16
N ILE A 28 3.87 -16.02 -8.25
CA ILE A 28 4.40 -15.19 -7.17
C ILE A 28 3.55 -15.32 -5.90
N ALA A 29 2.21 -15.24 -6.01
CA ALA A 29 1.32 -15.44 -4.88
C ALA A 29 1.53 -16.77 -4.16
N LYS A 30 1.75 -17.86 -4.93
CA LYS A 30 1.99 -19.21 -4.37
C LYS A 30 3.33 -19.38 -3.67
N GLU A 31 4.29 -18.48 -3.91
CA GLU A 31 5.62 -18.54 -3.29
C GLU A 31 5.65 -18.03 -1.85
N VAL A 32 4.60 -17.35 -1.40
CA VAL A 32 4.45 -16.94 0.00
C VAL A 32 4.31 -18.17 0.90
N GLN A 33 5.14 -18.23 1.95
CA GLN A 33 5.22 -19.38 2.84
C GLN A 33 4.77 -19.02 4.26
N GLN A 34 3.63 -19.56 4.68
CA GLN A 34 3.11 -19.38 6.03
C GLN A 34 4.14 -19.76 7.12
N ALA A 35 4.93 -20.81 6.91
CA ALA A 35 5.96 -21.23 7.86
C ALA A 35 7.07 -20.17 8.04
N ARG A 36 7.40 -19.40 7.00
CA ARG A 36 8.37 -18.29 7.09
C ARG A 36 7.81 -17.13 7.87
N LEU A 37 6.55 -16.75 7.63
CA LEU A 37 5.86 -15.72 8.41
C LEU A 37 5.83 -16.10 9.91
N HIS A 38 5.49 -17.35 10.22
CA HIS A 38 5.51 -17.85 11.59
C HIS A 38 6.92 -17.76 12.21
N ALA A 39 7.95 -18.21 11.51
CA ALA A 39 9.33 -18.18 12.01
C ALA A 39 9.81 -16.74 12.26
N THR A 40 9.47 -15.80 11.36
CA THR A 40 9.80 -14.37 11.51
C THR A 40 9.13 -13.79 12.75
N ILE A 41 7.82 -13.96 12.94
CA ILE A 41 7.11 -13.45 14.12
C ILE A 41 7.64 -14.09 15.40
N THR A 42 7.89 -15.40 15.41
CA THR A 42 8.49 -16.10 16.56
C THR A 42 9.83 -15.46 16.95
N LYS A 43 10.64 -15.11 15.97
CA LYS A 43 11.94 -14.45 16.22
C LYS A 43 11.75 -13.03 16.76
N LEU A 44 10.84 -12.25 16.19
CA LEU A 44 10.53 -10.88 16.66
C LEU A 44 10.01 -10.87 18.10
N VAL A 45 9.09 -11.74 18.44
CA VAL A 45 8.57 -11.92 19.80
C VAL A 45 9.69 -12.32 20.78
N GLY A 46 10.64 -13.14 20.31
CA GLY A 46 11.80 -13.58 21.09
C GLY A 46 12.74 -12.49 21.56
N PHE A 47 12.65 -11.26 21.02
CA PHE A 47 13.39 -10.10 21.52
C PHE A 47 12.79 -9.50 22.80
N GLY A 48 11.69 -10.02 23.31
CA GLY A 48 11.00 -9.61 24.53
C GLY A 48 10.29 -8.27 24.42
N THR A 49 11.01 -7.22 24.09
CA THR A 49 10.48 -5.92 23.67
C THR A 49 11.24 -5.43 22.44
N ARG A 50 10.55 -4.65 21.61
CA ARG A 50 11.15 -3.92 20.50
C ARG A 50 10.82 -2.43 20.61
N HIS A 51 10.47 -1.97 21.81
CA HIS A 51 10.16 -0.56 22.05
C HIS A 51 11.29 0.34 21.51
N THR A 52 10.95 1.40 20.80
CA THR A 52 11.91 2.31 20.13
C THR A 52 13.03 2.80 21.05
N LEU A 53 12.72 3.05 22.34
CA LEU A 53 13.67 3.51 23.35
C LEU A 53 14.29 2.37 24.18
N SER A 54 14.08 1.10 23.79
CA SER A 54 14.67 -0.04 24.49
C SER A 54 16.16 -0.20 24.17
N ASP A 55 16.79 -1.22 24.78
CA ASP A 55 18.24 -1.47 24.66
C ASP A 55 18.66 -1.66 23.19
N ARG A 56 19.65 -0.87 22.77
CA ARG A 56 20.26 -0.97 21.44
C ARG A 56 21.54 -1.80 21.43
N ALA A 57 22.16 -2.05 22.59
CA ALA A 57 23.43 -2.77 22.69
C ALA A 57 23.27 -4.29 22.85
N SER A 58 22.23 -4.74 23.52
CA SER A 58 21.95 -6.17 23.73
C SER A 58 21.93 -6.96 22.42
N PRO A 59 22.57 -8.15 22.35
CA PRO A 59 22.50 -8.99 21.15
C PRO A 59 21.19 -9.76 21.02
N THR A 60 20.38 -9.85 22.07
CA THR A 60 19.24 -10.77 22.14
C THR A 60 17.93 -10.11 22.54
N ARG A 61 17.93 -8.85 23.02
CA ARG A 61 16.75 -8.15 23.50
C ARG A 61 16.74 -6.71 23.00
N GLY A 62 15.56 -6.15 22.81
CA GLY A 62 15.33 -4.74 22.47
C GLY A 62 15.43 -4.42 20.99
N ILE A 63 15.18 -3.15 20.69
CA ILE A 63 15.09 -2.65 19.31
C ILE A 63 16.41 -2.84 18.53
N GLY A 64 17.56 -2.64 19.17
CA GLY A 64 18.84 -2.81 18.49
C GLY A 64 19.15 -4.26 18.09
N ALA A 65 18.70 -5.25 18.87
CA ALA A 65 18.80 -6.65 18.48
C ALA A 65 17.89 -6.97 17.28
N ALA A 66 16.67 -6.41 17.27
CA ALA A 66 15.72 -6.60 16.20
C ALA A 66 16.19 -5.91 14.89
N GLU A 67 16.73 -4.68 14.97
CA GLU A 67 17.35 -3.96 13.85
C GLU A 67 18.44 -4.80 13.18
N ARG A 68 19.42 -5.24 13.96
CA ARG A 68 20.57 -6.02 13.45
C ARG A 68 20.12 -7.36 12.84
N TRP A 69 19.16 -8.01 13.46
CA TRP A 69 18.62 -9.25 12.93
C TRP A 69 17.89 -9.03 11.60
N THR A 70 17.06 -8.00 11.47
CA THR A 70 16.35 -7.67 10.23
C THR A 70 17.31 -7.35 9.10
N ALA A 71 18.35 -6.55 9.37
CA ALA A 71 19.38 -6.26 8.38
C ALA A 71 20.09 -7.56 7.93
N ALA A 72 20.41 -8.46 8.86
CA ALA A 72 21.03 -9.75 8.55
C ALA A 72 20.11 -10.68 7.74
N GLU A 73 18.77 -10.67 7.98
CA GLU A 73 17.80 -11.41 7.15
C GLU A 73 17.78 -10.88 5.72
N PHE A 74 17.75 -9.55 5.53
CA PHE A 74 17.82 -8.97 4.19
C PHE A 74 19.14 -9.28 3.48
N GLU A 75 20.27 -9.29 4.19
CA GLU A 75 21.54 -9.69 3.65
C GLU A 75 21.58 -11.19 3.27
N ALA A 76 20.94 -12.04 4.07
CA ALA A 76 20.82 -13.45 3.75
C ALA A 76 19.96 -13.68 2.50
N ILE A 77 18.86 -12.95 2.34
CA ILE A 77 18.03 -12.96 1.13
C ILE A 77 18.85 -12.46 -0.06
N SER A 78 19.58 -11.35 0.08
CA SER A 78 20.46 -10.83 -0.96
C SER A 78 21.49 -11.85 -1.41
N LYS A 79 22.15 -12.52 -0.47
CA LYS A 79 23.09 -13.59 -0.77
C LYS A 79 22.45 -14.75 -1.53
N ALA A 80 21.24 -15.14 -1.16
CA ALA A 80 20.51 -16.23 -1.78
C ALA A 80 20.11 -15.93 -3.24
N CYS A 81 19.89 -14.67 -3.59
CA CYS A 81 19.60 -14.23 -4.97
C CYS A 81 20.86 -13.77 -5.75
N GLY A 82 22.06 -13.97 -5.22
CA GLY A 82 23.32 -13.60 -5.90
C GLY A 82 23.67 -12.10 -5.79
N GLY A 83 23.28 -11.43 -4.70
CA GLY A 83 23.57 -10.02 -4.45
C GLY A 83 22.55 -9.07 -5.10
N CYS A 84 21.30 -9.51 -5.28
CA CYS A 84 20.27 -8.74 -5.97
C CYS A 84 19.68 -7.59 -5.12
N LEU A 85 19.89 -7.58 -3.81
CA LEU A 85 19.43 -6.53 -2.91
C LEU A 85 20.61 -5.71 -2.38
N THR A 86 20.42 -4.40 -2.30
CA THR A 86 21.26 -3.49 -1.51
C THR A 86 20.59 -3.26 -0.17
N VAL A 87 21.27 -3.56 0.94
CA VAL A 87 20.77 -3.29 2.29
C VAL A 87 21.31 -1.94 2.77
N ALA A 88 20.40 -1.08 3.24
CA ALA A 88 20.74 0.23 3.80
C ALA A 88 19.98 0.44 5.12
N VAL A 89 20.61 1.13 6.08
CA VAL A 89 20.00 1.45 7.37
C VAL A 89 20.15 2.95 7.63
N PRO A 90 19.41 3.82 6.87
CA PRO A 90 19.40 5.25 7.13
C PRO A 90 18.83 5.55 8.51
N LYS A 91 19.42 6.53 9.19
CA LYS A 91 19.06 6.94 10.55
C LYS A 91 19.06 8.46 10.69
N GLN A 92 18.20 8.96 11.57
CA GLN A 92 18.17 10.38 11.96
C GLN A 92 18.02 10.48 13.48
N ILE A 93 18.43 11.60 14.05
CA ILE A 93 18.29 11.87 15.49
C ILE A 93 16.98 12.63 15.70
N PHE A 94 16.14 12.08 16.57
CA PHE A 94 14.87 12.68 16.93
C PHE A 94 14.77 13.02 18.41
N THR A 95 13.98 14.04 18.71
CA THR A 95 13.49 14.40 20.04
C THR A 95 12.01 14.76 19.94
N GLY A 96 11.24 14.51 20.99
CA GLY A 96 9.82 14.81 21.04
C GLY A 96 9.17 14.37 22.34
N ALA A 97 7.88 14.52 22.47
CA ALA A 97 7.14 14.18 23.69
C ALA A 97 7.32 12.71 24.11
N ARG A 98 7.40 11.81 23.12
CA ARG A 98 7.62 10.35 23.33
C ARG A 98 9.06 9.92 23.08
N VAL A 99 9.97 10.86 22.79
CA VAL A 99 11.42 10.66 22.60
C VAL A 99 12.12 11.80 23.32
N PRO A 100 12.16 11.80 24.67
CA PRO A 100 12.60 12.96 25.47
C PRO A 100 14.09 13.26 25.35
N ASN A 101 14.91 12.30 24.97
CA ASN A 101 16.35 12.45 24.75
C ASN A 101 16.68 12.27 23.27
N PRO A 102 17.73 12.93 22.73
CA PRO A 102 18.19 12.70 21.37
C PRO A 102 18.42 11.21 21.12
N THR A 103 17.61 10.61 20.25
CA THR A 103 17.62 9.17 19.96
C THR A 103 17.75 8.95 18.46
N GLU A 104 18.68 8.09 18.09
CA GLU A 104 18.84 7.65 16.70
C GLU A 104 17.74 6.63 16.37
N ILE A 105 16.93 6.94 15.37
CA ILE A 105 15.81 6.11 14.88
C ILE A 105 15.98 5.96 13.37
N GLY A 106 15.72 4.77 12.83
CA GLY A 106 16.03 4.45 11.46
C GLY A 106 14.94 3.70 10.70
N ALA A 107 15.33 3.30 9.50
CA ALA A 107 14.62 2.36 8.66
C ALA A 107 15.61 1.33 8.12
N ILE A 108 15.22 0.06 8.09
CA ILE A 108 16.01 -1.02 7.53
C ILE A 108 15.44 -1.31 6.13
N LEU A 109 16.21 -1.00 5.10
CA LEU A 109 15.79 -1.05 3.72
C LEU A 109 16.51 -2.17 2.97
N ALA A 110 15.77 -2.99 2.24
CA ALA A 110 16.32 -3.85 1.20
C ALA A 110 15.81 -3.33 -0.16
N ILE A 111 16.74 -3.01 -1.05
CA ILE A 111 16.46 -2.32 -2.32
C ILE A 111 16.83 -3.24 -3.48
N GLN A 112 15.84 -3.68 -4.24
CA GLN A 112 16.02 -4.39 -5.50
C GLN A 112 15.92 -3.40 -6.66
N LYS A 113 17.06 -3.03 -7.22
CA LYS A 113 17.13 -2.03 -8.29
C LYS A 113 16.41 -2.50 -9.55
N GLY A 114 15.58 -1.64 -10.12
CA GLY A 114 14.87 -1.86 -11.36
C GLY A 114 15.82 -1.96 -12.57
N THR A 115 15.40 -2.73 -13.57
CA THR A 115 16.24 -3.04 -14.74
C THR A 115 16.18 -1.97 -15.83
N THR A 116 15.06 -1.30 -16.01
CA THR A 116 14.82 -0.35 -17.11
C THR A 116 14.28 1.02 -16.65
N ASP A 117 13.62 1.07 -15.48
CA ASP A 117 13.12 2.30 -14.86
C ASP A 117 13.46 2.34 -13.36
N PRO A 118 14.79 2.41 -13.03
CA PRO A 118 15.26 2.26 -11.65
C PRO A 118 14.85 3.40 -10.71
N ASP A 119 14.47 4.57 -11.22
CA ASP A 119 14.04 5.70 -10.40
C ASP A 119 12.56 5.62 -10.04
N ARG A 120 11.79 4.76 -10.70
CA ARG A 120 10.41 4.44 -10.34
C ARG A 120 10.42 3.38 -9.25
N VAL A 121 9.78 3.68 -8.11
CA VAL A 121 9.94 2.90 -6.89
C VAL A 121 8.58 2.46 -6.34
N ILE A 122 8.48 1.18 -6.02
CA ILE A 122 7.35 0.58 -5.33
C ILE A 122 7.85 0.12 -3.95
N VAL A 123 7.23 0.61 -2.91
CA VAL A 123 7.59 0.33 -1.51
C VAL A 123 6.56 -0.60 -0.87
N ILE A 124 7.01 -1.52 -0.04
CA ILE A 124 6.22 -2.16 1.01
C ILE A 124 6.85 -1.80 2.34
N SER A 125 6.04 -1.38 3.31
CA SER A 125 6.51 -0.99 4.63
C SER A 125 5.71 -1.63 5.75
N GLY A 126 6.32 -1.71 6.94
CA GLY A 126 5.76 -2.14 8.20
C GLY A 126 6.73 -1.78 9.31
N HIS A 127 6.27 -1.61 10.56
CA HIS A 127 7.15 -1.17 11.64
C HIS A 127 7.61 -2.31 12.54
N ILE A 128 8.85 -2.21 13.02
CA ILE A 128 9.44 -3.26 13.85
C ILE A 128 9.24 -3.02 15.34
N ASP A 129 9.06 -1.77 15.74
CA ASP A 129 8.89 -1.44 17.15
C ASP A 129 7.55 -1.92 17.70
N SER A 130 7.49 -2.11 19.02
CA SER A 130 6.34 -2.60 19.75
C SER A 130 6.24 -1.89 21.10
N ARG A 131 5.06 -1.87 21.70
CA ARG A 131 4.85 -1.26 23.01
C ARG A 131 3.81 -1.96 23.87
N VAL A 132 3.79 -1.61 25.13
CA VAL A 132 2.73 -1.93 26.11
C VAL A 132 1.79 -0.73 26.30
N THR A 133 0.89 -0.79 27.28
CA THR A 133 -0.09 0.26 27.58
C THR A 133 0.58 1.62 27.83
N ASP A 134 1.60 1.67 28.66
CA ASP A 134 2.43 2.87 28.85
C ASP A 134 3.39 3.02 27.68
N VAL A 135 3.13 4.00 26.82
CA VAL A 135 3.93 4.29 25.63
C VAL A 135 5.39 4.69 25.95
N MET A 136 5.72 4.97 27.19
CA MET A 136 7.08 5.30 27.65
C MET A 136 7.78 4.13 28.33
N ASN A 137 7.12 3.00 28.54
CA ASN A 137 7.71 1.83 29.17
C ASN A 137 8.56 1.01 28.19
N ALA A 138 9.84 1.34 28.12
CA ALA A 138 10.81 0.73 27.22
C ALA A 138 11.39 -0.62 27.72
N THR A 139 10.97 -1.10 28.88
CA THR A 139 11.59 -2.27 29.55
C THR A 139 10.66 -3.46 29.71
N ALA A 140 9.37 -3.24 29.80
CA ALA A 140 8.38 -4.30 29.91
C ALA A 140 8.38 -5.20 28.65
N ASP A 141 8.03 -6.45 28.81
CA ASP A 141 7.84 -7.36 27.67
C ASP A 141 6.66 -6.89 26.82
N ALA A 142 6.96 -6.58 25.56
CA ALA A 142 6.03 -6.14 24.54
C ALA A 142 6.23 -7.00 23.28
N PRO A 143 5.64 -8.20 23.22
CA PRO A 143 5.88 -9.14 22.13
C PRO A 143 5.54 -8.56 20.76
N GLY A 144 4.45 -7.77 20.65
CA GLY A 144 4.07 -7.12 19.41
C GLY A 144 3.98 -8.10 18.24
N ALA A 145 3.28 -9.23 18.44
CA ALA A 145 3.26 -10.29 17.45
C ALA A 145 2.45 -9.89 16.21
N ASN A 146 1.36 -9.14 16.42
CA ASN A 146 0.52 -8.60 15.36
C ASN A 146 0.82 -7.13 15.11
N ASP A 147 1.01 -6.32 16.15
CA ASP A 147 1.34 -4.90 16.11
C ASP A 147 2.85 -4.68 16.44
N ASP A 148 3.81 -4.55 15.46
CA ASP A 148 3.59 -4.85 14.06
C ASP A 148 4.58 -5.94 13.59
N GLY A 149 4.63 -7.04 14.36
CA GLY A 149 5.35 -8.24 13.92
C GLY A 149 4.75 -8.83 12.64
N SER A 150 3.44 -8.64 12.41
CA SER A 150 2.76 -9.17 11.22
C SER A 150 3.14 -8.40 9.96
N GLY A 151 3.16 -7.06 9.98
CA GLY A 151 3.59 -6.26 8.85
C GLY A 151 5.10 -6.41 8.57
N THR A 152 5.94 -6.39 9.61
CA THR A 152 7.37 -6.69 9.47
C THR A 152 7.60 -8.07 8.81
N ALA A 153 6.84 -9.09 9.20
CA ALA A 153 6.96 -10.42 8.58
C ALA A 153 6.52 -10.42 7.12
N ALA A 154 5.45 -9.69 6.78
CA ALA A 154 5.00 -9.54 5.40
C ALA A 154 6.05 -8.86 4.53
N VAL A 155 6.73 -7.81 5.03
CA VAL A 155 7.83 -7.10 4.34
C VAL A 155 9.01 -8.05 4.05
N ILE A 156 9.48 -8.80 5.07
CA ILE A 156 10.61 -9.72 4.91
C ILE A 156 10.25 -10.87 3.95
N GLU A 157 9.04 -11.41 4.05
CA GLU A 157 8.59 -12.47 3.13
C GLU A 157 8.42 -11.95 1.70
N ALA A 158 7.93 -10.72 1.51
CA ALA A 158 7.86 -10.08 0.20
C ALA A 158 9.26 -9.93 -0.43
N ALA A 159 10.27 -9.52 0.35
CA ALA A 159 11.66 -9.47 -0.11
C ALA A 159 12.16 -10.85 -0.56
N ARG A 160 11.88 -11.91 0.21
CA ARG A 160 12.28 -13.27 -0.12
C ARG A 160 11.61 -13.80 -1.40
N VAL A 161 10.34 -13.48 -1.60
CA VAL A 161 9.58 -13.91 -2.79
C VAL A 161 10.06 -13.15 -4.02
N LEU A 162 10.02 -11.81 -3.97
CA LEU A 162 10.22 -10.97 -5.13
C LEU A 162 11.69 -10.87 -5.59
N SER A 163 12.64 -11.07 -4.68
CA SER A 163 14.08 -11.09 -5.04
C SER A 163 14.48 -12.16 -6.05
N LYS A 164 13.65 -13.17 -6.28
CA LYS A 164 13.87 -14.20 -7.28
C LYS A 164 13.49 -13.76 -8.70
N HIS A 165 12.81 -12.65 -8.83
CA HIS A 165 12.30 -12.08 -10.06
C HIS A 165 13.03 -10.78 -10.40
N LYS A 166 13.03 -10.38 -11.68
CA LYS A 166 13.58 -9.08 -12.11
C LYS A 166 12.44 -8.20 -12.57
N PHE A 167 12.42 -6.94 -12.17
CA PHE A 167 11.37 -6.00 -12.49
C PHE A 167 11.92 -4.77 -13.22
N PRO A 168 11.13 -4.11 -14.10
CA PRO A 168 11.44 -2.80 -14.66
C PRO A 168 11.68 -1.73 -13.60
N ALA A 169 10.78 -1.61 -12.62
CA ALA A 169 10.88 -0.66 -11.53
C ALA A 169 11.66 -1.20 -10.32
N THR A 170 12.15 -0.32 -9.47
CA THR A 170 12.80 -0.65 -8.20
C THR A 170 11.76 -1.07 -7.17
N LEU A 171 12.05 -2.15 -6.43
CA LEU A 171 11.30 -2.57 -5.27
C LEU A 171 12.06 -2.22 -3.99
N VAL A 172 11.37 -1.68 -3.00
CA VAL A 172 11.92 -1.36 -1.68
C VAL A 172 11.10 -2.09 -0.61
N PHE A 173 11.80 -2.84 0.22
CA PHE A 173 11.26 -3.54 1.37
C PHE A 173 11.74 -2.81 2.61
N ALA A 174 10.84 -2.08 3.28
CA ALA A 174 11.16 -1.14 4.34
C ALA A 174 10.61 -1.62 5.68
N VAL A 175 11.48 -1.88 6.64
CA VAL A 175 11.12 -2.15 8.04
C VAL A 175 11.47 -0.92 8.86
N LEU A 176 10.49 -0.32 9.52
CA LEU A 176 10.55 1.02 10.08
C LEU A 176 10.65 0.98 11.61
N GLU A 177 11.42 1.88 12.21
CA GLU A 177 11.50 2.07 13.66
C GLU A 177 10.72 3.31 14.10
N GLY A 178 10.17 3.28 15.30
CA GLY A 178 9.62 4.49 15.93
C GLY A 178 8.25 4.93 15.43
N GLU A 179 7.47 4.03 14.89
CA GLU A 179 6.06 4.27 14.57
C GLU A 179 5.32 4.68 15.85
N GLU A 180 5.43 3.86 16.89
CA GLU A 180 4.74 3.99 18.17
C GLU A 180 5.11 5.28 18.95
N GLN A 181 6.26 5.85 18.69
CA GLN A 181 6.72 7.11 19.27
C GLN A 181 6.41 8.34 18.43
N GLY A 182 5.95 8.19 17.17
CA GLY A 182 5.54 9.32 16.34
C GLY A 182 5.95 9.24 14.87
N LEU A 183 5.82 8.06 14.29
CA LEU A 183 6.00 7.78 12.84
C LEU A 183 7.41 8.15 12.35
N TYR A 184 8.43 8.00 13.21
CA TYR A 184 9.78 8.48 12.89
C TYR A 184 10.42 7.69 11.75
N GLY A 185 10.20 6.37 11.69
CA GLY A 185 10.67 5.53 10.60
C GLY A 185 10.09 5.93 9.24
N GLY A 186 8.81 6.27 9.21
CA GLY A 186 8.15 6.83 8.02
C GLY A 186 8.79 8.15 7.57
N LYS A 187 9.16 9.03 8.51
CA LYS A 187 9.92 10.28 8.20
C LYS A 187 11.29 9.98 7.60
N VAL A 188 12.02 9.01 8.16
CA VAL A 188 13.33 8.59 7.64
C VAL A 188 13.19 8.03 6.23
N LEU A 189 12.21 7.17 5.98
CA LEU A 189 11.92 6.61 4.66
C LEU A 189 11.58 7.70 3.64
N ALA A 190 10.69 8.62 3.99
CA ALA A 190 10.30 9.71 3.11
C ALA A 190 11.47 10.66 2.80
N ALA A 191 12.31 10.97 3.78
CA ALA A 191 13.51 11.77 3.61
C ALA A 191 14.52 11.07 2.69
N TYR A 192 14.76 9.78 2.91
CA TYR A 192 15.64 8.95 2.09
C TYR A 192 15.16 8.89 0.63
N ALA A 193 13.87 8.71 0.41
CA ALA A 193 13.28 8.71 -0.93
C ALA A 193 13.52 10.04 -1.67
N LYS A 194 13.33 11.17 -0.97
CA LYS A 194 13.60 12.51 -1.54
C LYS A 194 15.08 12.74 -1.86
N GLU A 195 15.97 12.35 -0.93
CA GLU A 195 17.42 12.50 -1.10
C GLU A 195 17.95 11.72 -2.31
N HIS A 196 17.36 10.53 -2.56
CA HIS A 196 17.75 9.68 -3.68
C HIS A 196 16.97 9.97 -4.99
N GLY A 197 16.10 10.99 -4.99
CA GLY A 197 15.34 11.38 -6.17
C GLY A 197 14.34 10.32 -6.65
N TRP A 198 13.84 9.49 -5.73
CA TRP A 198 12.90 8.43 -6.06
C TRP A 198 11.55 8.97 -6.54
N ARG A 199 11.04 8.41 -7.61
CA ARG A 199 9.65 8.57 -8.04
C ARG A 199 8.81 7.45 -7.41
N VAL A 200 8.43 7.64 -6.15
CA VAL A 200 7.62 6.64 -5.43
C VAL A 200 6.22 6.64 -6.02
N GLU A 201 5.84 5.54 -6.65
CA GLU A 201 4.51 5.32 -7.23
C GLU A 201 3.53 4.75 -6.20
N ALA A 202 4.03 3.96 -5.25
CA ALA A 202 3.23 3.37 -4.20
C ALA A 202 4.09 3.08 -2.95
N ASP A 203 3.52 3.33 -1.76
CA ASP A 203 3.92 2.71 -0.50
C ASP A 203 2.75 1.88 0.04
N LEU A 204 2.98 0.57 0.21
CA LEU A 204 2.03 -0.39 0.74
C LEU A 204 2.37 -0.62 2.22
N ASN A 205 1.89 0.26 3.08
CA ASN A 205 2.12 0.16 4.52
C ASN A 205 1.24 -0.94 5.13
N ASN A 206 1.86 -1.90 5.81
CA ASN A 206 1.23 -3.01 6.48
C ASN A 206 1.39 -2.84 7.99
N ASP A 207 0.29 -2.69 8.69
CA ASP A 207 0.30 -2.50 10.13
C ASP A 207 -0.97 -3.15 10.71
N ILE A 208 -0.77 -4.15 11.56
CA ILE A 208 -1.78 -5.06 12.10
C ILE A 208 -2.49 -5.84 10.97
N VAL A 209 -1.83 -6.87 10.44
CA VAL A 209 -2.33 -7.64 9.29
C VAL A 209 -2.47 -9.14 9.58
N GLY A 210 -2.43 -9.54 10.86
CA GLY A 210 -2.36 -10.95 11.25
C GLY A 210 -3.52 -11.49 12.07
N ASN A 211 -4.50 -10.69 12.49
CA ASN A 211 -5.59 -11.18 13.34
C ASN A 211 -6.94 -11.23 12.60
N THR A 212 -7.74 -12.24 12.92
CA THR A 212 -9.08 -12.44 12.33
C THR A 212 -10.20 -12.40 13.37
N HIS A 213 -9.87 -12.38 14.65
CA HIS A 213 -10.82 -12.37 15.73
C HIS A 213 -10.90 -11.00 16.40
N GLY A 214 -11.97 -10.27 16.12
CA GLY A 214 -12.24 -8.97 16.72
C GLY A 214 -12.94 -9.07 18.08
N MET A 215 -13.26 -7.89 18.62
CA MET A 215 -14.06 -7.79 19.85
C MET A 215 -15.46 -8.37 19.64
N SER A 216 -16.06 -8.81 20.76
CA SER A 216 -17.47 -9.28 20.79
C SER A 216 -17.77 -10.50 19.88
N GLY A 217 -16.76 -11.35 19.65
CA GLY A 217 -16.92 -12.59 18.88
C GLY A 217 -16.95 -12.39 17.36
N VAL A 218 -16.60 -11.20 16.86
CA VAL A 218 -16.44 -10.99 15.41
C VAL A 218 -15.29 -11.86 14.91
N HIS A 219 -15.52 -12.58 13.81
CA HIS A 219 -14.49 -13.33 13.08
C HIS A 219 -14.56 -12.98 11.61
N ASN A 220 -13.43 -12.52 11.05
CA ASN A 220 -13.34 -12.17 9.64
C ASN A 220 -11.95 -12.53 9.07
N ASP A 221 -11.86 -13.66 8.40
CA ASP A 221 -10.67 -14.19 7.72
C ASP A 221 -10.72 -14.01 6.20
N ARG A 222 -11.72 -13.25 5.70
CA ARG A 222 -12.02 -13.10 4.27
C ARG A 222 -11.87 -11.69 3.74
N GLN A 223 -11.64 -10.73 4.61
CA GLN A 223 -11.50 -9.33 4.22
C GLN A 223 -10.26 -8.71 4.82
N VAL A 224 -9.69 -7.76 4.08
CA VAL A 224 -8.64 -6.85 4.54
C VAL A 224 -9.08 -5.42 4.26
N ARG A 225 -8.85 -4.50 5.19
CA ARG A 225 -9.15 -3.08 4.99
C ARG A 225 -7.96 -2.39 4.33
N VAL A 226 -8.24 -1.56 3.33
CA VAL A 226 -7.26 -0.68 2.69
C VAL A 226 -7.71 0.75 2.86
N PHE A 227 -6.99 1.48 3.71
CA PHE A 227 -7.20 2.90 3.95
C PHE A 227 -6.44 3.71 2.90
N SER A 228 -7.08 4.77 2.40
CA SER A 228 -6.49 5.66 1.42
C SER A 228 -7.03 7.08 1.56
N GLU A 229 -6.16 8.07 1.42
CA GLU A 229 -6.63 9.47 1.37
C GLU A 229 -7.50 9.70 0.13
N GLY A 230 -8.46 10.60 0.22
CA GLY A 230 -9.30 10.99 -0.92
C GLY A 230 -8.67 12.10 -1.75
N THR A 231 -7.99 13.02 -1.09
CA THR A 231 -7.28 14.16 -1.66
C THR A 231 -5.85 14.17 -1.14
N LYS A 232 -4.92 14.69 -1.94
CA LYS A 232 -3.50 14.73 -1.56
C LYS A 232 -3.26 15.61 -0.33
N ALA A 233 -2.47 15.13 0.62
CA ALA A 233 -2.03 15.91 1.78
C ALA A 233 -1.28 17.21 1.37
N VAL A 234 -0.57 17.16 0.25
CA VAL A 234 0.22 18.29 -0.31
C VAL A 234 -0.54 19.15 -1.32
N GLU A 235 -1.86 19.02 -1.41
CA GLU A 235 -2.69 19.80 -2.33
C GLU A 235 -2.60 21.29 -2.04
N THR A 236 -2.36 22.10 -3.10
CA THR A 236 -2.37 23.55 -2.96
C THR A 236 -3.79 24.12 -2.91
N PRO A 237 -4.02 25.33 -2.36
CA PRO A 237 -5.34 25.96 -2.38
C PRO A 237 -5.93 26.13 -3.81
N GLN A 238 -5.08 26.35 -4.81
CA GLN A 238 -5.52 26.44 -6.21
C GLN A 238 -5.99 25.07 -6.72
N GLN A 239 -5.27 24.00 -6.41
CA GLN A 239 -5.64 22.63 -6.76
C GLN A 239 -6.95 22.22 -6.07
N ALA A 240 -7.11 22.54 -4.78
CA ALA A 240 -8.33 22.30 -4.03
C ALA A 240 -9.54 23.04 -4.65
N ASN A 241 -9.35 24.29 -5.07
CA ASN A 241 -10.40 25.04 -5.74
C ASN A 241 -10.77 24.42 -7.12
N GLY A 242 -9.78 24.00 -7.91
CA GLY A 242 -10.02 23.29 -9.18
C GLY A 242 -10.80 21.99 -8.96
N ARG A 243 -10.39 21.19 -7.99
CA ARG A 243 -11.06 19.94 -7.60
C ARG A 243 -12.52 20.14 -7.18
N ARG A 244 -12.84 21.23 -6.50
CA ARG A 244 -14.20 21.58 -6.10
C ARG A 244 -15.19 21.65 -7.29
N TYR A 245 -14.71 22.06 -8.48
CA TYR A 245 -15.53 22.17 -9.68
C TYR A 245 -15.44 20.94 -10.59
N ASN A 246 -14.29 20.25 -10.60
CA ASN A 246 -14.00 19.20 -11.57
C ASN A 246 -14.14 17.78 -10.96
N GLY A 247 -14.40 17.70 -9.66
CA GLY A 247 -14.36 16.43 -8.91
C GLY A 247 -12.93 16.02 -8.53
N GLY A 248 -12.78 14.82 -7.94
CA GLY A 248 -11.51 14.29 -7.49
C GLY A 248 -11.37 14.21 -5.98
N GLU A 249 -12.45 14.46 -5.21
CA GLU A 249 -12.50 14.29 -3.76
C GLU A 249 -12.20 12.86 -3.30
N VAL A 250 -12.39 11.90 -4.20
CA VAL A 250 -12.20 10.47 -3.92
C VAL A 250 -11.34 9.80 -5.00
N ASP A 251 -10.45 10.55 -5.65
CA ASP A 251 -9.68 10.09 -6.80
C ASP A 251 -8.20 10.43 -6.73
N SER A 252 -7.66 10.62 -5.52
CA SER A 252 -6.22 10.73 -5.31
C SER A 252 -5.48 9.50 -5.85
N PRO A 253 -4.17 9.57 -6.09
CA PRO A 253 -3.35 8.41 -6.41
C PRO A 253 -3.50 7.28 -5.39
N SER A 254 -3.52 7.58 -4.09
CA SER A 254 -3.71 6.60 -3.02
C SER A 254 -5.08 5.91 -3.11
N ARG A 255 -6.15 6.64 -3.44
CA ARG A 255 -7.47 6.04 -3.64
C ARG A 255 -7.50 5.13 -4.88
N ASN A 256 -6.82 5.49 -5.94
CA ASN A 256 -6.73 4.63 -7.13
C ASN A 256 -5.80 3.43 -6.91
N LEU A 257 -4.79 3.52 -6.02
CA LEU A 257 -4.06 2.36 -5.51
C LEU A 257 -4.96 1.41 -4.71
N ALA A 258 -5.87 1.93 -3.89
CA ALA A 258 -6.83 1.07 -3.17
C ALA A 258 -7.78 0.34 -4.13
N ARG A 259 -8.26 1.01 -5.20
CA ARG A 259 -9.05 0.36 -6.27
C ARG A 259 -8.22 -0.69 -7.03
N PHE A 260 -6.94 -0.42 -7.24
CA PHE A 260 -6.02 -1.36 -7.87
C PHE A 260 -5.83 -2.61 -7.01
N ALA A 261 -5.66 -2.44 -5.68
CA ALA A 261 -5.60 -3.54 -4.71
C ALA A 261 -6.87 -4.41 -4.76
N ASP A 262 -8.03 -3.77 -4.78
CA ASP A 262 -9.36 -4.40 -4.85
C ASP A 262 -9.50 -5.27 -6.11
N GLY A 263 -9.18 -4.73 -7.28
CA GLY A 263 -9.22 -5.49 -8.54
C GLY A 263 -8.23 -6.65 -8.60
N LEU A 264 -7.04 -6.51 -8.00
CA LEU A 264 -6.07 -7.60 -7.90
C LEU A 264 -6.53 -8.69 -6.93
N ALA A 265 -7.13 -8.32 -5.79
CA ALA A 265 -7.70 -9.30 -4.86
C ALA A 265 -8.78 -10.14 -5.53
N GLU A 266 -9.73 -9.50 -6.21
CA GLU A 266 -10.79 -10.18 -6.97
C GLU A 266 -10.22 -11.16 -8.02
N THR A 267 -9.13 -10.78 -8.68
CA THR A 267 -8.53 -11.55 -9.78
C THR A 267 -7.66 -12.70 -9.31
N TYR A 268 -6.84 -12.49 -8.26
CA TYR A 268 -5.75 -13.40 -7.90
C TYR A 268 -5.94 -14.12 -6.57
N LEU A 269 -6.79 -13.61 -5.65
CA LEU A 269 -6.86 -14.10 -4.28
C LEU A 269 -8.24 -14.70 -3.97
N LYS A 270 -8.30 -16.02 -3.97
CA LYS A 270 -9.52 -16.71 -3.54
C LYS A 270 -9.70 -16.59 -2.01
N GLY A 271 -10.81 -15.97 -1.59
CA GLY A 271 -11.18 -15.88 -0.18
C GLY A 271 -10.42 -14.79 0.59
N LEU A 272 -9.99 -13.76 -0.11
CA LEU A 272 -9.62 -12.47 0.46
C LEU A 272 -10.21 -11.36 -0.41
N ASP A 273 -11.01 -10.49 0.18
CA ASP A 273 -11.65 -9.32 -0.43
C ASP A 273 -11.09 -8.03 0.19
N VAL A 274 -11.01 -6.97 -0.58
CA VAL A 274 -10.55 -5.66 -0.13
C VAL A 274 -11.73 -4.77 0.25
N VAL A 275 -11.75 -4.33 1.49
CA VAL A 275 -12.65 -3.27 1.95
C VAL A 275 -11.95 -1.94 1.83
N MET A 276 -12.27 -1.18 0.79
CA MET A 276 -11.75 0.18 0.62
C MET A 276 -12.33 1.12 1.68
N VAL A 277 -11.49 1.64 2.58
CA VAL A 277 -11.89 2.59 3.60
C VAL A 277 -11.51 4.01 3.16
N TYR A 278 -12.52 4.86 2.98
CA TYR A 278 -12.36 6.23 2.46
C TYR A 278 -11.90 7.20 3.56
N ARG A 279 -10.74 6.90 4.14
CA ARG A 279 -10.02 7.69 5.14
C ARG A 279 -8.52 7.41 5.00
N THR A 280 -7.70 8.38 5.37
CA THR A 280 -6.23 8.23 5.39
C THR A 280 -5.79 7.14 6.35
N ASP A 281 -6.47 7.04 7.53
CA ASP A 281 -6.24 6.01 8.54
C ASP A 281 -7.50 5.86 9.43
N ARG A 282 -7.39 5.00 10.46
CA ARG A 282 -8.39 4.84 11.52
C ARG A 282 -8.70 6.18 12.19
N TYR A 283 -9.91 6.34 12.68
CA TYR A 283 -10.35 7.61 13.27
C TYR A 283 -9.48 8.06 14.43
N GLY A 284 -8.83 9.23 14.28
CA GLY A 284 -7.94 9.81 15.30
C GLY A 284 -6.63 9.05 15.51
N ARG A 285 -6.25 8.16 14.59
CA ARG A 285 -4.98 7.39 14.60
C ARG A 285 -4.21 7.66 13.31
N GLY A 286 -2.99 7.16 13.24
CA GLY A 286 -2.11 7.25 12.08
C GLY A 286 -1.33 5.96 11.88
N GLY A 287 -0.41 5.96 10.94
CA GLY A 287 0.57 4.95 10.62
C GLY A 287 1.64 5.54 9.71
N ASP A 288 2.70 4.81 9.43
CA ASP A 288 3.88 5.33 8.71
C ASP A 288 3.57 5.84 7.29
N GLN A 289 2.52 5.33 6.63
CA GLN A 289 2.06 5.85 5.33
C GLN A 289 1.75 7.35 5.36
N VAL A 290 1.39 7.90 6.51
CA VAL A 290 1.06 9.33 6.65
C VAL A 290 2.28 10.20 6.33
N GLU A 291 3.48 9.78 6.70
CA GLU A 291 4.70 10.53 6.41
C GLU A 291 5.07 10.47 4.92
N MET A 292 4.77 9.38 4.24
CA MET A 292 4.90 9.29 2.79
C MET A 292 3.90 10.21 2.08
N LEU A 293 2.64 10.24 2.52
CA LEU A 293 1.60 11.16 2.02
C LEU A 293 1.98 12.63 2.25
N ASN A 294 2.49 12.97 3.45
CA ASN A 294 2.97 14.31 3.78
C ASN A 294 4.18 14.72 2.92
N ALA A 295 4.95 13.75 2.45
CA ALA A 295 6.05 13.98 1.52
C ALA A 295 5.60 14.12 0.06
N GLY A 296 4.32 13.85 -0.22
CA GLY A 296 3.70 13.91 -1.55
C GLY A 296 3.70 12.58 -2.31
N PHE A 297 4.15 11.49 -1.68
CA PHE A 297 4.18 10.17 -2.29
C PHE A 297 2.86 9.44 -2.09
N PRO A 298 2.34 8.72 -3.11
CA PRO A 298 1.16 7.88 -2.95
C PRO A 298 1.41 6.74 -1.96
N ALA A 299 0.52 6.58 -0.98
CA ALA A 299 0.61 5.52 0.01
C ALA A 299 -0.78 5.04 0.45
N ILE A 300 -0.87 3.78 0.83
CA ILE A 300 -2.07 3.16 1.42
C ILE A 300 -1.68 2.40 2.68
N ARG A 301 -2.63 2.27 3.62
CA ARG A 301 -2.50 1.38 4.76
C ARG A 301 -3.32 0.12 4.55
N VAL A 302 -2.67 -1.03 4.64
CA VAL A 302 -3.28 -2.36 4.68
C VAL A 302 -3.39 -2.78 6.14
N THR A 303 -4.58 -3.20 6.59
CA THR A 303 -4.80 -3.65 7.96
C THR A 303 -5.95 -4.66 8.05
N GLU A 304 -5.94 -5.49 9.07
CA GLU A 304 -6.94 -6.53 9.29
C GLU A 304 -8.38 -5.98 9.36
N ALA A 305 -9.36 -6.81 9.02
CA ALA A 305 -10.76 -6.41 9.03
C ALA A 305 -11.36 -6.35 10.43
N ALA A 306 -10.85 -7.12 11.38
CA ALA A 306 -11.38 -7.27 12.74
C ALA A 306 -10.28 -7.04 13.78
N GLU A 307 -10.22 -5.87 14.38
CA GLU A 307 -9.23 -5.52 15.41
C GLU A 307 -9.62 -6.04 16.80
N HIS A 308 -8.63 -6.49 17.59
CA HIS A 308 -8.81 -7.00 18.95
C HIS A 308 -8.10 -6.12 19.98
N TYR A 309 -8.82 -5.19 20.59
CA TYR A 309 -8.25 -4.17 21.48
C TYR A 309 -7.70 -4.69 22.82
N ASP A 310 -8.02 -5.91 23.26
CA ASP A 310 -7.37 -6.54 24.41
C ASP A 310 -5.93 -7.01 24.09
N ARG A 311 -5.55 -7.02 22.81
CA ARG A 311 -4.21 -7.39 22.33
C ARG A 311 -3.36 -6.19 21.96
N GLN A 312 -3.94 -5.19 21.31
CA GLN A 312 -3.19 -4.01 20.87
C GLN A 312 -2.74 -3.15 22.06
N HIS A 313 -1.46 -2.80 22.10
CA HIS A 313 -0.87 -1.88 23.09
C HIS A 313 -1.20 -2.26 24.55
N GLN A 314 -1.20 -3.54 24.89
CA GLN A 314 -1.58 -4.03 26.21
C GLN A 314 -0.40 -4.67 26.93
N ASP A 315 -0.34 -4.44 28.26
CA ASP A 315 0.56 -5.21 29.12
C ASP A 315 0.14 -6.69 29.10
N LEU A 316 1.11 -7.60 29.17
CA LEU A 316 0.86 -9.03 29.32
C LEU A 316 0.21 -9.29 30.68
N ARG A 317 -1.05 -9.68 30.70
CA ARG A 317 -1.77 -10.00 31.94
C ARG A 317 -3.02 -10.86 31.69
N THR A 318 -3.44 -11.54 32.73
CA THR A 318 -4.79 -12.10 32.79
C THR A 318 -5.56 -11.37 33.88
N GLN A 319 -6.69 -10.78 33.53
CA GLN A 319 -7.52 -10.01 34.45
C GLN A 319 -9.00 -10.37 34.25
N ASN A 320 -9.67 -10.79 35.32
CA ASN A 320 -11.08 -11.21 35.28
C ASN A 320 -11.36 -12.30 34.21
N GLY A 321 -10.44 -13.25 34.04
CA GLY A 321 -10.55 -14.32 33.05
C GLY A 321 -10.26 -13.91 31.60
N ARG A 322 -9.92 -12.64 31.32
CA ARG A 322 -9.52 -12.16 30.00
C ARG A 322 -7.99 -12.10 29.89
N VAL A 323 -7.46 -12.57 28.76
CA VAL A 323 -6.04 -12.51 28.44
C VAL A 323 -5.78 -11.24 27.63
N TYR A 324 -4.78 -10.47 28.03
CA TYR A 324 -4.33 -9.24 27.40
C TYR A 324 -2.90 -9.39 26.91
N GLY A 325 -2.56 -8.64 25.88
CA GLY A 325 -1.23 -8.57 25.29
C GLY A 325 -1.18 -9.13 23.88
N ASP A 326 -0.26 -8.60 23.10
CA ASP A 326 -0.06 -8.96 21.69
C ASP A 326 0.91 -10.13 21.56
N THR A 327 0.39 -11.33 21.70
CA THR A 327 1.15 -12.57 21.66
C THR A 327 0.92 -13.34 20.35
N ILE A 328 1.81 -14.30 20.06
CA ILE A 328 1.80 -15.06 18.81
C ILE A 328 0.52 -15.91 18.63
N GLU A 329 -0.14 -16.29 19.72
CA GLU A 329 -1.42 -17.01 19.72
C GLU A 329 -2.56 -16.17 19.15
N GLY A 330 -2.36 -14.85 19.04
CA GLY A 330 -3.29 -13.92 18.41
C GLY A 330 -3.20 -13.89 16.89
N VAL A 331 -2.17 -14.46 16.29
CA VAL A 331 -1.92 -14.36 14.86
C VAL A 331 -2.53 -15.54 14.11
N ASP A 332 -3.37 -15.23 13.12
CA ASP A 332 -3.90 -16.18 12.14
C ASP A 332 -2.96 -16.22 10.91
N PHE A 333 -2.05 -17.19 10.92
CA PHE A 333 -1.03 -17.30 9.88
C PHE A 333 -1.58 -17.63 8.48
N PRO A 334 -2.63 -18.44 8.30
CA PRO A 334 -3.33 -18.56 7.02
C PRO A 334 -3.84 -17.24 6.48
N TYR A 335 -4.43 -16.38 7.31
CA TYR A 335 -4.90 -15.05 6.93
C TYR A 335 -3.72 -14.12 6.61
N LEU A 336 -2.71 -14.04 7.45
CA LEU A 336 -1.50 -13.26 7.21
C LEU A 336 -0.83 -13.65 5.89
N ALA A 337 -0.81 -14.94 5.55
CA ALA A 337 -0.29 -15.39 4.27
C ALA A 337 -1.12 -14.85 3.09
N LYS A 338 -2.45 -14.81 3.18
CA LYS A 338 -3.29 -14.21 2.13
C LYS A 338 -3.04 -12.71 1.97
N VAL A 339 -2.91 -11.97 3.08
CA VAL A 339 -2.58 -10.52 3.03
C VAL A 339 -1.19 -10.30 2.43
N THR A 340 -0.21 -11.13 2.79
CA THR A 340 1.13 -11.10 2.17
C THR A 340 1.07 -11.42 0.68
N GLN A 341 0.23 -12.38 0.26
CA GLN A 341 0.00 -12.68 -1.16
C GLN A 341 -0.55 -11.46 -1.92
N LEU A 342 -1.50 -10.71 -1.33
CA LEU A 342 -1.98 -9.46 -1.92
C LEU A 342 -0.83 -8.48 -2.15
N ASN A 343 0.01 -8.26 -1.14
CA ASN A 343 1.14 -7.33 -1.22
C ASN A 343 2.14 -7.72 -2.31
N VAL A 344 2.58 -8.99 -2.38
CA VAL A 344 3.55 -9.40 -3.41
C VAL A 344 2.97 -9.33 -4.82
N VAL A 345 1.67 -9.62 -4.98
CA VAL A 345 0.96 -9.47 -6.27
C VAL A 345 0.88 -8.00 -6.67
N MET A 346 0.53 -7.11 -5.73
CA MET A 346 0.48 -5.67 -5.99
C MET A 346 1.85 -5.12 -6.39
N MET A 347 2.89 -5.42 -5.62
CA MET A 347 4.26 -4.96 -5.91
C MET A 347 4.73 -5.44 -7.29
N ALA A 348 4.51 -6.72 -7.60
CA ALA A 348 4.91 -7.28 -8.88
C ALA A 348 4.10 -6.68 -10.05
N ALA A 349 2.79 -6.52 -9.90
CA ALA A 349 1.93 -5.92 -10.91
C ALA A 349 2.32 -4.47 -11.21
N LEU A 350 2.50 -3.64 -10.16
CA LEU A 350 2.96 -2.26 -10.29
C LEU A 350 4.33 -2.17 -10.95
N ALA A 351 5.28 -3.00 -10.52
CA ALA A 351 6.64 -2.95 -11.05
C ALA A 351 6.76 -3.45 -12.50
N ARG A 352 5.84 -4.30 -12.96
CA ARG A 352 5.73 -4.78 -14.36
C ARG A 352 5.01 -3.81 -15.27
N ALA A 353 4.01 -3.09 -14.74
CA ALA A 353 3.24 -2.11 -15.50
C ALA A 353 4.15 -0.94 -15.95
N PRO A 354 3.79 -0.22 -17.02
CA PRO A 354 4.37 1.09 -17.29
C PRO A 354 4.04 2.08 -16.16
N ALA A 355 4.78 3.19 -16.06
CA ALA A 355 4.40 4.28 -15.18
C ALA A 355 2.98 4.78 -15.50
N PRO A 356 2.18 5.19 -14.49
CA PRO A 356 0.89 5.81 -14.72
C PRO A 356 1.00 7.01 -15.66
N PRO A 357 0.01 7.25 -16.57
CA PRO A 357 0.05 8.38 -17.49
C PRO A 357 0.14 9.72 -16.77
N GLU A 358 0.86 10.67 -17.36
CA GLU A 358 0.94 12.04 -16.87
C GLU A 358 0.05 12.97 -17.69
N ASP A 359 -0.21 14.19 -17.18
CA ASP A 359 -0.97 15.25 -17.86
C ASP A 359 -2.35 14.83 -18.35
N VAL A 360 -3.02 13.95 -17.62
CA VAL A 360 -4.38 13.52 -17.99
C VAL A 360 -5.33 14.71 -17.91
N LYS A 361 -6.03 14.98 -19.03
CA LYS A 361 -6.96 16.10 -19.19
C LYS A 361 -8.26 15.61 -19.83
N ILE A 362 -9.36 16.28 -19.50
CA ILE A 362 -10.67 16.06 -20.12
C ILE A 362 -11.19 17.37 -20.70
N GLU A 363 -11.87 17.26 -21.85
CA GLU A 363 -12.55 18.34 -22.55
C GLU A 363 -13.93 17.84 -22.99
N GLY A 364 -14.95 18.68 -22.90
CA GLY A 364 -16.31 18.28 -23.30
C GLY A 364 -17.41 19.20 -22.74
N ALA A 365 -17.05 20.33 -22.10
CA ALA A 365 -18.04 21.29 -21.66
C ALA A 365 -18.97 21.70 -22.82
N VAL A 366 -20.30 21.60 -22.58
CA VAL A 366 -21.33 21.89 -23.60
C VAL A 366 -21.20 20.98 -24.84
N SER A 367 -20.79 19.73 -24.65
CA SER A 367 -20.68 18.72 -25.72
C SER A 367 -21.34 17.41 -25.28
N PRO A 368 -21.95 16.66 -26.22
CA PRO A 368 -22.44 15.30 -25.90
C PRO A 368 -21.30 14.28 -25.79
N ASP A 369 -20.08 14.65 -26.15
CA ASP A 369 -18.90 13.79 -26.20
C ASP A 369 -17.83 14.30 -25.23
N THR A 370 -17.11 13.39 -24.60
CA THR A 370 -15.93 13.73 -23.78
C THR A 370 -14.65 13.30 -24.47
N LYS A 371 -13.70 14.22 -24.60
CA LYS A 371 -12.34 13.95 -25.07
C LYS A 371 -11.39 13.84 -23.88
N VAL A 372 -10.63 12.74 -23.83
CA VAL A 372 -9.58 12.51 -22.83
C VAL A 372 -8.22 12.51 -23.52
N THR A 373 -7.23 13.19 -22.95
CA THR A 373 -5.85 13.28 -23.47
C THR A 373 -4.85 13.09 -22.35
N TRP A 374 -3.65 12.60 -22.67
CA TRP A 374 -2.56 12.35 -21.72
C TRP A 374 -1.20 12.34 -22.39
N SER A 375 -0.13 12.43 -21.60
CA SER A 375 1.24 12.24 -22.08
C SER A 375 1.59 10.77 -22.20
N ALA A 376 2.41 10.39 -23.19
CA ALA A 376 2.81 9.00 -23.38
C ALA A 376 3.66 8.50 -22.21
N SER A 377 3.34 7.29 -21.72
CA SER A 377 4.11 6.61 -20.68
C SER A 377 5.21 5.74 -21.33
N PRO A 378 6.48 5.86 -20.91
CA PRO A 378 7.54 4.97 -21.38
C PRO A 378 7.19 3.49 -21.11
N GLY A 379 7.40 2.62 -22.11
CA GLY A 379 7.09 1.21 -22.01
C GLY A 379 5.62 0.84 -22.21
N ALA A 380 4.72 1.79 -22.37
CA ALA A 380 3.33 1.51 -22.71
C ALA A 380 3.20 1.07 -24.19
N SER A 381 2.44 0.00 -24.42
CA SER A 381 2.01 -0.44 -25.76
C SER A 381 0.60 0.02 -26.08
N GLY A 382 -0.16 0.47 -25.09
CA GLY A 382 -1.51 0.97 -25.19
C GLY A 382 -1.97 1.60 -23.87
N TYR A 383 -3.20 2.06 -23.89
CA TYR A 383 -3.85 2.74 -22.78
C TYR A 383 -5.28 2.25 -22.66
N ARG A 384 -5.83 2.39 -21.45
CA ARG A 384 -7.26 2.16 -21.19
C ARG A 384 -7.85 3.43 -20.60
N VAL A 385 -8.85 3.98 -21.27
CA VAL A 385 -9.67 5.07 -20.76
C VAL A 385 -10.82 4.47 -19.97
N HIS A 386 -10.93 4.86 -18.71
CA HIS A 386 -11.95 4.43 -17.78
C HIS A 386 -12.96 5.53 -17.52
N TRP A 387 -14.22 5.14 -17.27
CA TRP A 387 -15.21 6.07 -16.72
C TRP A 387 -16.17 5.36 -15.79
N ARG A 388 -16.73 6.11 -14.87
CA ARG A 388 -17.69 5.64 -13.87
C ARG A 388 -18.69 6.72 -13.51
N ALA A 389 -19.88 6.35 -13.05
CA ALA A 389 -20.81 7.31 -12.45
C ALA A 389 -20.11 8.06 -11.29
N THR A 390 -20.44 9.35 -11.10
CA THR A 390 -19.80 10.18 -10.07
C THR A 390 -20.03 9.66 -8.65
N THR A 391 -21.00 8.78 -8.44
CA THR A 391 -21.31 8.12 -7.16
C THR A 391 -20.79 6.68 -7.06
N ALA A 392 -20.24 6.11 -8.14
CA ALA A 392 -19.73 4.74 -8.14
C ALA A 392 -18.34 4.65 -7.45
N PRO A 393 -18.09 3.63 -6.62
CA PRO A 393 -16.79 3.47 -5.95
C PRO A 393 -15.68 2.92 -6.85
N ARG A 394 -16.06 2.20 -7.92
CA ARG A 394 -15.17 1.48 -8.85
C ARG A 394 -15.33 1.97 -10.27
N TRP A 395 -14.31 1.78 -11.10
CA TRP A 395 -14.40 2.03 -12.55
C TRP A 395 -15.35 1.01 -13.19
N GLU A 396 -16.38 1.48 -13.89
CA GLU A 396 -17.49 0.65 -14.40
C GLU A 396 -17.36 0.36 -15.89
N HIS A 397 -16.69 1.28 -16.61
CA HIS A 397 -16.54 1.21 -18.05
C HIS A 397 -15.11 1.42 -18.45
N ALA A 398 -14.72 0.85 -19.60
CA ALA A 398 -13.38 1.03 -20.14
C ALA A 398 -13.37 0.92 -21.66
N LYS A 399 -12.39 1.60 -22.28
CA LYS A 399 -12.09 1.54 -23.71
C LYS A 399 -10.59 1.55 -23.95
N ASP A 400 -10.10 0.53 -24.65
CA ASP A 400 -8.68 0.42 -25.00
C ASP A 400 -8.36 1.26 -26.25
N THR A 401 -7.16 1.85 -26.28
CA THR A 401 -6.63 2.63 -27.41
C THR A 401 -5.10 2.56 -27.44
N ALA A 402 -4.51 2.63 -28.63
CA ALA A 402 -3.06 2.78 -28.79
C ALA A 402 -2.60 4.26 -28.88
N ALA A 403 -3.56 5.18 -28.98
CA ALA A 403 -3.28 6.61 -29.06
C ALA A 403 -3.15 7.23 -27.64
N THR A 404 -2.68 8.45 -27.56
CA THR A 404 -2.63 9.27 -26.34
C THR A 404 -3.81 10.25 -26.22
N ALA A 405 -4.88 9.96 -26.94
CA ALA A 405 -6.13 10.69 -26.89
C ALA A 405 -7.28 9.76 -27.30
N GLU A 406 -8.45 9.95 -26.68
CA GLU A 406 -9.66 9.24 -27.02
C GLU A 406 -10.87 10.16 -26.91
N THR A 407 -11.85 9.99 -27.82
CA THR A 407 -13.13 10.68 -27.73
C THR A 407 -14.24 9.67 -27.48
N LEU A 408 -14.86 9.78 -26.32
CA LEU A 408 -15.98 8.96 -25.90
C LEU A 408 -17.29 9.57 -26.41
N LYS A 409 -17.83 8.99 -27.47
CA LYS A 409 -19.06 9.47 -28.12
C LYS A 409 -20.29 9.18 -27.27
N GLY A 410 -21.11 10.21 -27.02
CA GLY A 410 -22.33 10.10 -26.23
C GLY A 410 -22.09 9.94 -24.73
N VAL A 411 -20.85 10.15 -24.24
CA VAL A 411 -20.52 10.13 -22.82
C VAL A 411 -20.32 11.57 -22.37
N VAL A 412 -21.34 12.10 -21.68
CA VAL A 412 -21.38 13.52 -21.26
C VAL A 412 -20.48 13.75 -20.06
N ILE A 413 -19.62 14.75 -20.12
CA ILE A 413 -18.61 15.02 -19.06
C ILE A 413 -19.21 15.29 -17.69
N ASP A 414 -20.43 15.80 -17.62
CA ASP A 414 -21.09 16.19 -16.35
C ASP A 414 -21.56 14.96 -15.54
N ASP A 415 -21.81 13.82 -16.20
CA ASP A 415 -22.41 12.63 -15.57
C ASP A 415 -21.36 11.62 -15.03
N TRP A 416 -20.10 11.75 -15.49
CA TRP A 416 -19.08 10.71 -15.31
C TRP A 416 -17.77 11.27 -14.78
N PHE A 417 -17.07 10.47 -14.00
CA PHE A 417 -15.65 10.63 -13.74
C PHE A 417 -14.83 9.76 -14.69
N PHE A 418 -13.66 10.29 -15.08
CA PHE A 418 -12.79 9.68 -16.09
C PHE A 418 -11.43 9.37 -15.49
N GLY A 419 -10.68 8.48 -16.13
CA GLY A 419 -9.31 8.19 -15.78
C GLY A 419 -8.62 7.42 -16.90
N VAL A 420 -7.30 7.34 -16.82
CA VAL A 420 -6.47 6.64 -17.81
C VAL A 420 -5.44 5.77 -17.11
N SER A 421 -5.27 4.54 -17.58
CA SER A 421 -4.16 3.65 -17.22
C SER A 421 -3.31 3.33 -18.44
N ALA A 422 -2.02 3.04 -18.22
CA ALA A 422 -1.09 2.58 -19.24
C ALA A 422 -0.96 1.04 -19.21
N ILE A 423 -0.83 0.41 -20.38
CA ILE A 423 -0.78 -1.05 -20.52
C ILE A 423 0.55 -1.42 -21.22
N SER A 424 1.31 -2.35 -20.62
CA SER A 424 2.52 -2.92 -21.23
C SER A 424 2.19 -3.89 -22.37
N ALA A 425 3.18 -4.25 -23.18
CA ALA A 425 3.03 -5.26 -24.22
C ALA A 425 2.61 -6.64 -23.68
N ASP A 426 2.99 -6.94 -22.45
CA ASP A 426 2.64 -8.18 -21.75
C ASP A 426 1.28 -8.10 -21.03
N GLY A 427 0.59 -6.94 -21.12
CA GLY A 427 -0.76 -6.75 -20.59
C GLY A 427 -0.80 -6.39 -19.09
N TYR A 428 0.29 -5.93 -18.49
CA TYR A 428 0.27 -5.34 -17.15
C TYR A 428 -0.25 -3.91 -17.24
N GLU A 429 -1.19 -3.57 -16.38
CA GLU A 429 -1.87 -2.28 -16.36
C GLU A 429 -1.45 -1.47 -15.15
N SER A 430 -1.17 -0.17 -15.34
CA SER A 430 -0.86 0.76 -14.24
C SER A 430 -2.13 1.11 -13.45
N PRO A 431 -2.01 1.68 -12.24
CA PRO A 431 -3.12 2.34 -11.60
C PRO A 431 -3.75 3.41 -12.50
N VAL A 432 -5.05 3.64 -12.31
CA VAL A 432 -5.79 4.66 -13.07
C VAL A 432 -5.45 6.05 -12.54
N VAL A 433 -5.14 6.97 -13.44
CA VAL A 433 -4.90 8.39 -13.15
C VAL A 433 -6.17 9.18 -13.42
N PHE A 434 -6.70 9.83 -12.39
CA PHE A 434 -7.79 10.80 -12.53
C PHE A 434 -7.25 12.11 -13.14
N PRO A 435 -8.04 12.86 -13.95
CA PRO A 435 -7.59 14.07 -14.62
C PRO A 435 -7.13 15.19 -13.68
N GLY A 436 -6.11 15.91 -14.12
CA GLY A 436 -5.57 17.07 -13.42
C GLY A 436 -4.73 16.72 -12.19
N ALA A 437 -4.43 17.73 -11.38
CA ALA A 437 -3.54 17.62 -10.23
C ALA A 437 -4.05 16.66 -9.15
N ALA A 438 -5.38 16.54 -9.01
CA ALA A 438 -6.00 15.67 -8.00
C ALA A 438 -5.57 14.21 -8.14
N GLY A 439 -5.48 13.69 -9.37
CA GLY A 439 -5.15 12.30 -9.65
C GLY A 439 -3.72 12.02 -10.07
N SER A 440 -2.88 13.05 -10.26
CA SER A 440 -1.50 12.87 -10.70
C SER A 440 -0.65 12.10 -9.69
N PHE A 441 0.04 11.05 -10.14
CA PHE A 441 1.03 10.29 -9.36
C PHE A 441 2.36 11.03 -9.19
N SER A 442 2.62 12.05 -10.02
CA SER A 442 3.82 12.85 -9.91
C SER A 442 3.78 13.74 -8.68
N VAL A 443 4.89 13.81 -7.96
CA VAL A 443 5.09 14.78 -6.88
C VAL A 443 5.14 16.17 -7.54
N VAL A 444 4.27 17.08 -7.11
CA VAL A 444 4.30 18.47 -7.56
C VAL A 444 5.64 19.08 -7.12
N LYS A 445 6.45 19.51 -8.10
CA LYS A 445 7.71 20.20 -7.85
C LYS A 445 7.47 21.60 -7.34
#